data_fdc632fe8033242f77e40e0f7ef8c3f7
#
_entry.id   fdc632fe8033242f77e40e0f7ef8c3f7
#
_cell.length_a   1.000
_cell.length_b   1.000
_cell.length_c   1.000
_cell.angle_alpha   90.00
_cell.angle_beta   90.00
_cell.angle_gamma   90.00
#
_symmetry.space_group_name_H-M   'P 1'
#
loop_
_entity.id
_entity.type
_entity.pdbx_description
1 polymer ?
#
loop_
_entity_poly.entity_id
_entity_poly.type
_entity_poly.pdbx_seq_one_letter_code
_entity_poly.pdbx_strand_id
1 'polypeptide(L)'
;MTAIANRSVPDVAVVVRFTPAGTPLAVRHEGRIWAVAADPVHWFAREDWWDTRRTASVGSGDQMSIEYWRIQVRPSSSSALRTFTLRRNLLATQWLLEHISD
;
A
#
# COMPACT_ATOMS: atom_id res chain seq x y z
N MET A 1 -12.81 -20.23 11.12
CA MET A 1 -12.46 -19.95 10.96
C MET A 1 -12.03 -19.52 10.39
N THR A 2 -11.78 -19.20 10.22
CA THR A 2 -11.29 -18.84 9.87
C THR A 2 -10.81 -18.38 9.22
N ALA A 3 -10.50 -18.26 9.27
CA ALA A 3 -9.82 -17.92 8.92
C ALA A 3 -9.63 -17.37 8.10
N ILE A 4 -9.71 -17.09 7.73
CA ILE A 4 -9.66 -16.53 6.95
C ILE A 4 -9.21 -15.54 6.92
N ALA A 5 -9.30 -15.23 7.45
CA ALA A 5 -8.93 -14.19 7.60
C ALA A 5 -7.73 -13.93 7.20
N ASN A 6 -7.22 -14.39 7.18
CA ASN A 6 -6.06 -14.21 7.02
C ASN A 6 -5.68 -13.69 5.93
N ARG A 7 -6.21 -13.49 5.22
CA ARG A 7 -5.84 -13.01 4.23
C ARG A 7 -5.64 -11.71 4.30
N SER A 8 -6.22 -11.00 4.92
CA SER A 8 -6.00 -9.72 4.88
C SER A 8 -5.03 -9.35 5.78
N VAL A 9 -4.09 -8.66 5.44
CA VAL A 9 -3.09 -8.22 6.25
C VAL A 9 -3.49 -6.99 6.80
N PRO A 10 -3.40 -6.76 7.98
CA PRO A 10 -3.76 -5.52 8.56
C PRO A 10 -2.75 -4.55 8.16
N ASP A 11 -2.97 -3.38 8.01
CA ASP A 11 -2.09 -2.36 7.60
C ASP A 11 -0.77 -2.44 8.32
N VAL A 12 0.18 -3.06 7.72
CA VAL A 12 1.47 -3.24 8.34
C VAL A 12 2.45 -2.26 7.70
N ALA A 13 3.24 -1.60 8.50
CA ALA A 13 4.18 -0.63 7.96
C ALA A 13 5.27 -1.34 7.17
N VAL A 14 5.61 -0.79 6.04
CA VAL A 14 6.65 -1.34 5.18
C VAL A 14 7.53 -0.21 4.70
N VAL A 15 8.72 -0.54 4.23
CA VAL A 15 9.62 0.43 3.67
C VAL A 15 9.63 0.22 2.17
N VAL A 16 9.37 1.27 1.42
CA VAL A 16 9.32 1.18 -0.03
C VAL A 16 10.46 1.97 -0.59
N ARG A 17 11.20 1.37 -1.52
CA ARG A 17 12.26 2.07 -2.17
C ARG A 17 11.79 2.43 -3.56
N PHE A 18 12.04 3.65 -3.97
CA PHE A 18 11.56 4.14 -5.26
C PHE A 18 12.71 4.42 -6.20
N THR A 19 12.45 4.38 -7.48
CA THR A 19 13.43 4.79 -8.48
C THR A 19 13.48 6.31 -8.47
N PRO A 20 14.46 6.90 -9.10
CA PRO A 20 14.50 8.36 -9.20
C PRO A 20 13.27 8.94 -9.87
N ALA A 21 12.62 8.17 -10.71
CA ALA A 21 11.41 8.65 -11.35
C ALA A 21 10.18 8.53 -10.46
N GLY A 22 10.33 7.97 -9.28
CA GLY A 22 9.20 7.88 -8.37
C GLY A 22 8.39 6.61 -8.47
N THR A 23 8.93 5.57 -9.08
CA THR A 23 8.23 4.32 -9.24
C THR A 23 8.75 3.32 -8.20
N PRO A 24 7.89 2.55 -7.58
CA PRO A 24 8.37 1.57 -6.59
C PRO A 24 9.32 0.57 -7.20
N LEU A 25 10.42 0.34 -6.52
CA LEU A 25 11.43 -0.58 -6.98
C LEU A 25 11.47 -1.83 -6.10
N ALA A 26 11.28 -1.69 -4.84
CA ALA A 26 11.34 -2.79 -3.91
C ALA A 26 10.63 -2.45 -2.61
N VAL A 27 10.16 -3.46 -1.92
CA VAL A 27 9.47 -3.28 -0.66
C VAL A 27 10.12 -4.18 0.36
N ARG A 28 10.36 -3.66 1.56
CA ARG A 28 10.89 -4.46 2.62
C ARG A 28 9.75 -4.84 3.55
N HIS A 29 9.51 -6.11 3.70
CA HIS A 29 8.39 -6.59 4.49
C HIS A 29 8.83 -7.85 5.20
N GLU A 30 8.64 -7.91 6.48
CA GLU A 30 9.00 -9.06 7.29
C GLU A 30 10.45 -9.44 7.12
N GLY A 31 11.30 -8.46 7.09
CA GLY A 31 12.73 -8.73 7.00
C GLY A 31 13.22 -9.19 5.65
N ARG A 32 12.37 -9.18 4.66
CA ARG A 32 12.73 -9.67 3.35
C ARG A 32 12.51 -8.57 2.33
N ILE A 33 13.34 -8.54 1.32
CA ILE A 33 13.20 -7.55 0.24
C ILE A 33 12.42 -8.19 -0.88
N TRP A 34 11.37 -7.50 -1.31
CA TRP A 34 10.53 -7.98 -2.39
C TRP A 34 10.74 -7.06 -3.58
N ALA A 35 11.26 -7.58 -4.66
CA ALA A 35 11.56 -6.75 -5.83
C ALA A 35 10.33 -6.61 -6.70
N VAL A 36 10.11 -5.43 -7.22
CA VAL A 36 8.98 -5.16 -8.08
C VAL A 36 9.31 -5.72 -9.46
N ALA A 37 8.44 -6.57 -9.98
CA ALA A 37 8.73 -7.31 -11.19
C ALA A 37 7.88 -6.94 -12.39
N ALA A 38 6.90 -6.11 -12.22
CA ALA A 38 6.07 -5.72 -13.35
C ALA A 38 5.63 -4.28 -13.14
N ASP A 39 5.01 -3.73 -14.15
CA ASP A 39 4.61 -2.34 -14.11
C ASP A 39 3.65 -2.09 -12.97
N PRO A 40 3.96 -1.17 -12.09
CA PRO A 40 3.06 -0.87 -10.98
C PRO A 40 1.86 -0.07 -11.43
N VAL A 41 0.79 -0.20 -10.69
CA VAL A 41 -0.41 0.59 -10.94
C VAL A 41 -0.53 1.60 -9.81
N HIS A 42 -0.75 2.84 -10.16
CA HIS A 42 -0.74 3.92 -9.18
C HIS A 42 -2.07 4.67 -9.26
N TRP A 43 -2.69 4.92 -8.13
CA TRP A 43 -3.91 5.73 -8.17
C TRP A 43 -4.10 6.41 -6.82
N PHE A 44 -5.03 7.33 -6.78
CA PHE A 44 -5.36 8.04 -5.56
C PHE A 44 -6.85 7.86 -5.29
N ALA A 45 -7.21 7.80 -4.03
CA ALA A 45 -8.61 7.67 -3.67
C ALA A 45 -8.88 8.59 -2.51
N ARG A 46 -10.12 9.04 -2.34
CA ARG A 46 -10.44 9.84 -1.25
C ARG A 46 -10.92 8.99 -0.21
N GLU A 47 -10.58 9.33 1.00
CA GLU A 47 -11.02 8.55 2.07
C GLU A 47 -12.48 8.70 2.21
N ASP A 48 -13.21 7.71 2.62
CA ASP A 48 -14.56 7.77 2.74
C ASP A 48 -14.92 8.65 3.82
N TRP A 49 -15.18 9.82 3.60
CA TRP A 49 -15.31 10.77 4.64
C TRP A 49 -16.62 10.73 5.37
N TRP A 50 -17.56 9.95 4.99
CA TRP A 50 -18.72 9.95 5.74
C TRP A 50 -18.42 9.40 7.06
N ASP A 51 -17.49 8.55 7.19
CA ASP A 51 -17.21 7.99 8.46
C ASP A 51 -16.53 8.94 9.34
N THR A 52 -15.86 9.88 8.81
CA THR A 52 -15.17 10.80 9.64
C THR A 52 -15.75 12.10 9.55
N ARG A 53 -16.85 12.25 8.97
CA ARG A 53 -17.36 13.55 8.78
C ARG A 53 -17.40 14.34 9.96
N ARG A 54 -17.55 13.81 11.03
CA ARG A 54 -17.62 14.62 12.13
C ARG A 54 -16.40 15.29 12.30
N THR A 55 -15.38 14.77 12.04
CA THR A 55 -14.18 15.40 12.27
C THR A 55 -13.93 16.22 11.15
N ALA A 56 -14.18 15.84 10.08
CA ALA A 56 -13.78 16.59 9.00
C ALA A 56 -14.46 17.76 8.82
N SER A 57 -15.39 17.82 9.35
CA SER A 57 -16.07 18.93 9.09
C SER A 57 -15.35 20.02 9.07
N VAL A 58 -14.52 20.12 9.65
CA VAL A 58 -13.85 21.15 9.71
C VAL A 58 -13.48 21.58 8.55
N GLY A 59 -13.97 21.53 7.81
CA GLY A 59 -13.63 22.12 6.78
C GLY A 59 -12.55 21.95 6.22
N SER A 60 -12.17 21.37 6.41
CA SER A 60 -11.06 21.36 5.99
C SER A 60 -11.08 20.91 4.78
N GLY A 61 -11.81 20.57 4.39
CA GLY A 61 -11.72 20.33 3.23
C GLY A 61 -10.78 19.41 2.96
N ASP A 62 -10.34 19.01 3.67
CA ASP A 62 -9.38 18.25 3.40
C ASP A 62 -9.75 17.00 3.26
N GLN A 63 -10.27 16.56 2.38
CA GLN A 63 -10.39 15.39 2.19
C GLN A 63 -9.16 14.76 2.16
N MET A 64 -8.89 13.75 2.79
CA MET A 64 -7.69 13.16 2.78
C MET A 64 -7.57 12.31 1.61
N SER A 65 -6.63 12.47 0.83
CA SER A 65 -6.33 11.61 -0.28
C SER A 65 -5.42 10.51 0.17
N ILE A 66 -5.67 9.37 -0.33
CA ILE A 66 -4.85 8.21 -0.04
C ILE A 66 -4.18 7.80 -1.33
N GLU A 67 -2.88 7.64 -1.29
CA GLU A 67 -2.12 7.23 -2.45
C GLU A 67 -1.96 5.72 -2.42
N TYR A 68 -2.20 5.07 -3.52
CA TYR A 68 -2.11 3.63 -3.61
C TYR A 68 -1.16 3.20 -4.70
N TRP A 69 -0.47 2.09 -4.44
CA TRP A 69 0.32 1.42 -5.48
C TRP A 69 -0.05 -0.05 -5.42
N ARG A 70 -0.31 -0.64 -6.57
CA ARG A 70 -0.48 -2.07 -6.65
C ARG A 70 0.71 -2.59 -7.41
N ILE A 71 1.50 -3.46 -6.82
CA ILE A 71 2.73 -3.89 -7.41
C ILE A 71 2.83 -5.40 -7.38
N GLN A 72 3.50 -5.96 -8.34
CA GLN A 72 3.74 -7.39 -8.36
C GLN A 72 5.16 -7.59 -7.93
N VAL A 73 5.37 -8.37 -6.91
CA VAL A 73 6.67 -8.50 -6.28
C VAL A 73 7.02 -9.95 -6.06
N ARG A 74 8.30 -10.20 -5.89
CA ARG A 74 8.78 -11.52 -5.53
C ARG A 74 10.11 -11.38 -4.82
N PRO A 75 10.44 -12.30 -3.92
CA PRO A 75 11.67 -12.16 -3.18
C PRO A 75 12.90 -12.61 -3.96
N SER A 76 12.71 -13.36 -5.01
CA SER A 76 13.83 -13.76 -5.85
C SER A 76 13.30 -14.05 -7.24
N SER A 77 14.19 -14.12 -8.19
CA SER A 77 13.76 -14.31 -9.57
C SER A 77 13.11 -15.67 -9.79
N SER A 78 13.29 -16.59 -8.89
CA SER A 78 12.66 -17.88 -9.07
C SER A 78 11.39 -18.05 -8.24
N SER A 79 10.98 -17.01 -7.56
CA SER A 79 9.80 -17.12 -6.72
C SER A 79 8.56 -16.70 -7.48
N ALA A 80 7.42 -17.19 -7.02
CA ALA A 80 6.16 -16.79 -7.64
C ALA A 80 5.89 -15.32 -7.32
N LEU A 81 5.20 -14.66 -8.19
CA LEU A 81 4.82 -13.29 -7.99
C LEU A 81 3.67 -13.19 -7.02
N ARG A 82 3.67 -12.14 -6.25
CA ARG A 82 2.55 -11.82 -5.40
C ARG A 82 2.17 -10.39 -5.65
N THR A 83 0.95 -10.05 -5.39
CA THR A 83 0.49 -8.69 -5.59
C THR A 83 0.36 -8.01 -4.25
N PHE A 84 1.06 -6.93 -4.06
CA PHE A 84 0.99 -6.14 -2.84
C PHE A 84 0.22 -4.86 -3.16
N THR A 85 -0.71 -4.51 -2.31
CA THR A 85 -1.37 -3.22 -2.42
C THR A 85 -0.86 -2.37 -1.28
N LEU A 86 -0.24 -1.27 -1.60
CA LEU A 86 0.33 -0.36 -0.63
C LEU A 86 -0.48 0.91 -0.60
N ARG A 87 -0.59 1.52 0.56
CA ARG A 87 -1.28 2.79 0.64
C ARG A 87 -0.57 3.73 1.58
N ARG A 88 -0.76 4.99 1.37
CA ARG A 88 -0.18 6.00 2.23
C ARG A 88 -1.11 7.20 2.24
N ASN A 89 -1.37 7.72 3.43
CA ASN A 89 -2.09 8.93 3.56
C ASN A 89 -1.13 10.02 3.16
N LEU A 90 -1.52 10.95 2.36
CA LEU A 90 -0.59 11.94 1.88
C LEU A 90 -0.01 12.83 2.96
N LEU A 91 -0.61 12.84 4.10
CA LEU A 91 -0.02 13.61 5.18
C LEU A 91 0.97 12.80 5.97
N ALA A 92 1.17 11.55 5.64
CA ALA A 92 2.09 10.70 6.35
C ALA A 92 3.23 10.30 5.46
N THR A 93 4.31 9.84 6.05
CA THR A 93 5.42 9.38 5.25
C THR A 93 5.50 7.88 5.24
N GLN A 94 4.71 7.22 6.04
CA GLN A 94 4.84 5.80 6.17
C GLN A 94 3.94 5.07 5.19
N TRP A 95 4.48 4.11 4.48
CA TRP A 95 3.68 3.27 3.61
C TRP A 95 3.17 2.08 4.39
N LEU A 96 1.96 1.67 4.08
CA LEU A 96 1.35 0.53 4.74
C LEU A 96 1.00 -0.51 3.70
N LEU A 97 1.19 -1.76 4.05
CA LEU A 97 0.81 -2.86 3.19
C LEU A 97 -0.62 -3.20 3.54
N GLU A 98 -1.52 -2.93 2.63
CA GLU A 98 -2.91 -3.13 2.90
C GLU A 98 -3.37 -4.51 2.54
N HIS A 99 -2.85 -5.10 1.52
CA HIS A 99 -3.37 -6.37 1.05
C HIS A 99 -2.29 -7.13 0.28
N ILE A 100 -2.30 -8.43 0.41
CA ILE A 100 -1.42 -9.30 -0.35
C ILE A 100 -2.30 -10.32 -1.04
N SER A 101 -2.08 -10.52 -2.31
CA SER A 101 -2.79 -11.58 -2.99
C SER A 101 -1.82 -12.29 -3.91
N ASP A 102 -2.15 -13.47 -4.24
CA ASP A 102 -1.26 -14.25 -5.11
C ASP A 102 -1.53 -14.06 -6.57
#